data_4af4e970563e9b2fa0a954a4c01ffbb6
#
_entry.id   4af4e970563e9b2fa0a954a4c01ffbb6
#
_cell.length_a   1.000
_cell.length_b   1.000
_cell.length_c   1.000
_cell.angle_alpha   90.00
_cell.angle_beta   90.00
_cell.angle_gamma   90.00
#
_symmetry.space_group_name_H-M   'P 1'
#
loop_
_entity.id
_entity.type
_entity.pdbx_description
1 polymer ?
#
loop_
_entity_poly.entity_id
_entity_poly.type
_entity_poly.pdbx_seq_one_letter_code
_entity_poly.pdbx_strand_id
1 'polypeptide(L)'
;MTTFPRASAESNGRQPAPALQKKVIVGLDIGGSKTHGVRIDGGRVTRNEVAGSANVQNVDQATAASNVRHLMSALGGMDADEVYVGAGGIDTQEDAANLRKLISPHAPRANVEIVHDTRLILAAAGQDAGIAVIAGTGSAVWGTNEAGDEARSGGWGFLLGDEGSGYWFGREAVRHSLRQFNLGLAPDELTRLLLSDCGLDHPEQLISHFHTNHDRRYWAQRSSVVFEAAAHGHVLSHAIIREGGWHLADQVLQVAQRLALVGPVVLGGGLGVHQPALVGALNAHLAGEGLPAAKPLAVEPVFGAVHLAGAYLAAGTGPAAGGP
;
A
#
# COMPACT_ATOMS: atom_id res chain seq x y z
N MET A 1 3.90 22.06 34.74
CA MET A 1 4.71 22.74 33.73
C MET A 1 6.05 22.05 33.68
N THR A 2 6.24 21.11 32.82
CA THR A 2 7.50 20.38 32.64
C THR A 2 7.90 20.59 31.20
N THR A 3 8.94 21.40 31.00
CA THR A 3 9.51 21.77 29.70
C THR A 3 10.33 20.62 29.14
N PHE A 4 9.98 20.13 27.95
CA PHE A 4 10.78 19.18 27.18
C PHE A 4 11.89 19.92 26.40
N PRO A 5 13.12 19.39 26.31
CA PRO A 5 14.18 20.00 25.56
C PRO A 5 13.95 19.83 24.05
N ARG A 6 14.17 20.90 23.28
CA ARG A 6 14.20 20.88 21.81
C ARG A 6 15.40 20.06 21.33
N ALA A 7 15.14 18.98 20.61
CA ALA A 7 16.17 18.29 19.84
C ALA A 7 16.45 19.06 18.55
N SER A 8 17.69 19.52 18.41
CA SER A 8 18.22 20.08 17.18
C SER A 8 18.46 18.96 16.18
N ALA A 9 17.76 18.98 15.03
CA ALA A 9 17.99 18.07 13.92
C ALA A 9 19.27 18.48 13.19
N GLU A 10 20.39 17.85 13.52
CA GLU A 10 21.55 17.82 12.66
C GLU A 10 21.38 16.68 11.64
N SER A 11 21.25 17.05 10.37
CA SER A 11 21.29 16.12 9.24
C SER A 11 22.73 15.57 9.11
N ASN A 12 22.99 14.42 9.73
CA ASN A 12 24.22 13.68 9.50
C ASN A 12 24.15 13.06 8.08
N GLY A 13 24.85 13.70 7.13
CA GLY A 13 25.14 13.14 5.82
C GLY A 13 26.05 11.91 5.97
N ARG A 14 25.45 10.74 6.17
CA ARG A 14 26.17 9.46 6.10
C ARG A 14 26.51 9.18 4.63
N GLN A 15 27.80 9.22 4.29
CA GLN A 15 28.28 8.69 3.01
C GLN A 15 28.12 7.15 3.01
N PRO A 16 27.72 6.53 1.89
CA PRO A 16 27.58 5.08 1.79
C PRO A 16 28.93 4.38 2.03
N ALA A 17 28.86 3.24 2.73
CA ALA A 17 30.05 2.42 2.96
C ALA A 17 30.63 1.94 1.62
N PRO A 18 31.94 1.97 1.39
CA PRO A 18 32.57 1.67 0.09
C PRO A 18 32.26 0.29 -0.51
N ALA A 19 31.91 -0.68 0.33
CA ALA A 19 31.60 -2.07 -0.09
C ALA A 19 30.25 -2.20 -0.79
N LEU A 20 29.27 -1.32 -0.53
CA LEU A 20 27.94 -1.33 -1.12
C LEU A 20 27.89 -0.73 -2.53
N GLN A 21 28.89 0.05 -2.92
CA GLN A 21 28.97 0.69 -4.24
C GLN A 21 29.13 -0.27 -5.43
N LYS A 22 29.38 -1.56 -5.18
CA LYS A 22 29.59 -2.56 -6.25
C LYS A 22 28.48 -3.62 -6.34
N LYS A 23 27.54 -3.65 -5.40
CA LYS A 23 26.48 -4.68 -5.37
C LYS A 23 25.40 -4.41 -6.40
N VAL A 24 24.92 -5.49 -7.00
CA VAL A 24 23.72 -5.54 -7.82
C VAL A 24 22.55 -5.95 -6.93
N ILE A 25 21.59 -5.05 -6.75
CA ILE A 25 20.42 -5.25 -5.92
C ILE A 25 19.20 -5.29 -6.83
N VAL A 26 18.32 -6.27 -6.62
CA VAL A 26 16.98 -6.30 -7.23
C VAL A 26 15.96 -6.12 -6.13
N GLY A 27 15.07 -5.14 -6.31
CA GLY A 27 13.90 -4.91 -5.46
C GLY A 27 12.64 -5.35 -6.19
N LEU A 28 11.73 -6.03 -5.49
CA LEU A 28 10.41 -6.40 -5.99
C LEU A 28 9.35 -5.94 -4.98
N ASP A 29 8.31 -5.28 -5.47
CA ASP A 29 7.07 -4.97 -4.74
C ASP A 29 5.93 -5.77 -5.39
N ILE A 30 5.48 -6.82 -4.72
CA ILE A 30 4.43 -7.72 -5.20
C ILE A 30 3.09 -7.29 -4.63
N GLY A 31 2.40 -6.41 -5.35
CA GLY A 31 1.05 -5.98 -5.00
C GLY A 31 -0.05 -6.90 -5.53
N GLY A 32 -1.29 -6.64 -5.10
CA GLY A 32 -2.45 -7.41 -5.55
C GLY A 32 -2.80 -7.25 -7.04
N SER A 33 -2.28 -6.21 -7.69
CA SER A 33 -2.63 -5.84 -9.07
C SER A 33 -1.48 -5.92 -10.04
N LYS A 34 -0.28 -5.61 -9.59
CA LYS A 34 0.95 -5.55 -10.36
C LYS A 34 2.11 -6.01 -9.49
N THR A 35 3.20 -6.39 -10.12
CA THR A 35 4.51 -6.54 -9.49
C THR A 35 5.43 -5.49 -10.10
N HIS A 36 6.01 -4.65 -9.26
CA HIS A 36 6.97 -3.63 -9.64
C HIS A 36 8.37 -4.09 -9.26
N GLY A 37 9.31 -4.00 -10.18
CA GLY A 37 10.69 -4.41 -9.95
C GLY A 37 11.69 -3.35 -10.36
N VAL A 38 12.75 -3.22 -9.59
CA VAL A 38 13.87 -2.32 -9.89
C VAL A 38 15.19 -3.07 -9.79
N ARG A 39 16.14 -2.70 -10.65
CA ARG A 39 17.54 -3.10 -10.54
C ARG A 39 18.39 -1.89 -10.18
N ILE A 40 19.26 -2.07 -9.23
CA ILE A 40 20.16 -1.04 -8.71
C ILE A 40 21.60 -1.55 -8.79
N ASP A 41 22.41 -0.87 -9.59
CA ASP A 41 23.84 -1.15 -9.75
C ASP A 41 24.64 0.00 -9.16
N GLY A 42 25.42 -0.26 -8.13
CA GLY A 42 26.26 0.76 -7.51
C GLY A 42 25.49 1.97 -6.96
N GLY A 43 24.29 1.74 -6.42
CA GLY A 43 23.43 2.81 -5.88
C GLY A 43 22.63 3.59 -6.94
N ARG A 44 22.61 3.14 -8.20
CA ARG A 44 21.84 3.77 -9.28
C ARG A 44 20.77 2.81 -9.81
N VAL A 45 19.56 3.30 -10.01
CA VAL A 45 18.51 2.54 -10.69
C VAL A 45 18.89 2.42 -12.17
N THR A 46 19.13 1.20 -12.62
CA THR A 46 19.52 0.90 -14.00
C THR A 46 18.42 0.26 -14.80
N ARG A 47 17.43 -0.37 -14.12
CA ARG A 47 16.20 -0.89 -14.73
C ARG A 47 15.02 -0.68 -13.79
N ASN A 48 13.87 -0.45 -14.39
CA ASN A 48 12.61 -0.23 -13.71
C ASN A 48 11.49 -0.84 -14.57
N GLU A 49 10.88 -1.92 -14.08
CA GLU A 49 9.99 -2.77 -14.86
C GLU A 49 8.72 -3.11 -14.07
N VAL A 50 7.61 -3.29 -14.78
CA VAL A 50 6.33 -3.69 -14.19
C VAL A 50 5.80 -4.90 -14.92
N ALA A 51 5.34 -5.90 -14.16
CA ALA A 51 4.64 -7.08 -14.67
C ALA A 51 3.26 -7.23 -14.02
N GLY A 52 2.49 -8.23 -14.46
CA GLY A 52 1.28 -8.64 -13.78
C GLY A 52 1.55 -9.05 -12.33
N SER A 53 0.48 -9.15 -11.51
CA SER A 53 0.62 -9.57 -10.11
C SER A 53 1.27 -10.96 -10.01
N ALA A 54 2.21 -11.09 -9.08
CA ALA A 54 2.78 -12.36 -8.66
C ALA A 54 2.26 -12.79 -7.27
N ASN A 55 1.25 -12.09 -6.73
CA ASN A 55 0.64 -12.44 -5.47
C ASN A 55 -0.29 -13.66 -5.65
N VAL A 56 0.11 -14.81 -5.10
CA VAL A 56 -0.62 -16.08 -5.21
C VAL A 56 -1.99 -16.10 -4.53
N GLN A 57 -2.32 -15.08 -3.73
CA GLN A 57 -3.68 -14.90 -3.21
C GLN A 57 -4.63 -14.28 -4.26
N ASN A 58 -4.09 -13.67 -5.31
CA ASN A 58 -4.86 -12.94 -6.31
C ASN A 58 -4.79 -13.55 -7.72
N VAL A 59 -3.77 -14.37 -7.99
CA VAL A 59 -3.57 -15.07 -9.27
C VAL A 59 -3.16 -16.51 -9.01
N ASP A 60 -3.40 -17.39 -9.98
CA ASP A 60 -2.95 -18.77 -9.88
C ASP A 60 -1.41 -18.88 -9.89
N GLN A 61 -0.91 -20.00 -9.39
CA GLN A 61 0.54 -20.22 -9.22
C GLN A 61 1.30 -20.18 -10.56
N ALA A 62 0.71 -20.63 -11.66
CA ALA A 62 1.37 -20.62 -12.96
C ALA A 62 1.51 -19.19 -13.50
N THR A 63 0.47 -18.37 -13.34
CA THR A 63 0.48 -16.95 -13.67
C THR A 63 1.51 -16.21 -12.81
N ALA A 64 1.54 -16.43 -11.50
CA ALA A 64 2.53 -15.84 -10.60
C ALA A 64 3.96 -16.18 -11.04
N ALA A 65 4.22 -17.48 -11.30
CA ALA A 65 5.53 -17.96 -11.78
C ALA A 65 5.94 -17.32 -13.12
N SER A 66 5.01 -17.16 -14.04
CA SER A 66 5.26 -16.51 -15.33
C SER A 66 5.64 -15.05 -15.16
N ASN A 67 4.90 -14.32 -14.32
CA ASN A 67 5.14 -12.89 -14.04
C ASN A 67 6.50 -12.68 -13.36
N VAL A 68 6.84 -13.50 -12.35
CA VAL A 68 8.16 -13.47 -11.69
C VAL A 68 9.28 -13.75 -12.69
N ARG A 69 9.15 -14.80 -13.50
CA ARG A 69 10.17 -15.15 -14.51
C ARG A 69 10.40 -14.01 -15.49
N HIS A 70 9.33 -13.43 -16.02
CA HIS A 70 9.40 -12.31 -16.94
C HIS A 70 10.13 -11.13 -16.31
N LEU A 71 9.70 -10.73 -15.12
CA LEU A 71 10.25 -9.57 -14.41
C LEU A 71 11.72 -9.78 -14.02
N MET A 72 12.07 -10.92 -13.45
CA MET A 72 13.45 -11.23 -13.06
C MET A 72 14.38 -11.34 -14.27
N SER A 73 13.90 -11.83 -15.41
CA SER A 73 14.66 -11.82 -16.67
C SER A 73 14.91 -10.39 -17.16
N ALA A 74 13.88 -9.55 -17.17
CA ALA A 74 14.00 -8.14 -17.57
C ALA A 74 14.96 -7.36 -16.66
N LEU A 75 14.97 -7.66 -15.37
CA LEU A 75 15.86 -7.03 -14.39
C LEU A 75 17.29 -7.61 -14.38
N GLY A 76 17.54 -8.74 -15.09
CA GLY A 76 18.84 -9.42 -15.05
C GLY A 76 19.13 -10.05 -13.69
N GLY A 77 18.13 -10.71 -13.09
CA GLY A 77 18.22 -11.31 -11.77
C GLY A 77 19.33 -12.35 -11.59
N MET A 78 19.77 -13.01 -12.69
CA MET A 78 20.86 -14.00 -12.68
C MET A 78 22.18 -13.44 -12.14
N ASP A 79 22.40 -12.12 -12.26
CA ASP A 79 23.63 -11.43 -11.83
C ASP A 79 23.44 -10.69 -10.48
N ALA A 80 22.26 -10.77 -9.89
CA ALA A 80 21.98 -10.09 -8.62
C ALA A 80 22.79 -10.70 -7.48
N ASP A 81 23.29 -9.85 -6.61
CA ASP A 81 23.94 -10.21 -5.34
C ASP A 81 22.90 -10.30 -4.21
N GLU A 82 21.88 -9.43 -4.26
CA GLU A 82 20.79 -9.38 -3.27
C GLU A 82 19.45 -9.16 -3.97
N VAL A 83 18.41 -9.81 -3.45
CA VAL A 83 17.01 -9.61 -3.90
C VAL A 83 16.16 -9.34 -2.67
N TYR A 84 15.53 -8.17 -2.62
CA TYR A 84 14.56 -7.80 -1.58
C TYR A 84 13.15 -7.83 -2.16
N VAL A 85 12.28 -8.55 -1.52
CA VAL A 85 10.91 -8.75 -2.01
C VAL A 85 9.94 -8.35 -0.92
N GLY A 86 9.17 -7.31 -1.15
CA GLY A 86 7.99 -7.01 -0.36
C GLY A 86 6.75 -7.61 -1.01
N ALA A 87 5.94 -8.29 -0.25
CA ALA A 87 4.71 -8.86 -0.76
C ALA A 87 3.59 -8.79 0.29
N GLY A 88 2.39 -8.41 -0.16
CA GLY A 88 1.17 -8.57 0.62
C GLY A 88 0.79 -10.05 0.74
N GLY A 89 0.16 -10.43 1.85
CA GLY A 89 -0.27 -11.81 2.08
C GLY A 89 0.85 -12.77 2.47
N ILE A 90 1.98 -12.25 2.93
CA ILE A 90 3.05 -13.03 3.57
C ILE A 90 2.80 -12.99 5.09
N ASP A 91 1.88 -13.81 5.53
CA ASP A 91 1.44 -13.86 6.94
C ASP A 91 2.21 -14.90 7.76
N THR A 92 2.84 -15.88 7.09
CA THR A 92 3.56 -16.99 7.72
C THR A 92 4.95 -17.18 7.13
N GLN A 93 5.82 -17.88 7.88
CA GLN A 93 7.12 -18.29 7.36
C GLN A 93 7.01 -19.25 6.16
N GLU A 94 5.92 -20.01 6.08
CA GLU A 94 5.65 -20.90 4.94
C GLU A 94 5.34 -20.08 3.68
N ASP A 95 4.55 -19.02 3.78
CA ASP A 95 4.27 -18.12 2.65
C ASP A 95 5.56 -17.51 2.12
N ALA A 96 6.41 -17.00 3.02
CA ALA A 96 7.71 -16.44 2.67
C ALA A 96 8.61 -17.49 2.00
N ALA A 97 8.64 -18.74 2.52
CA ALA A 97 9.43 -19.83 1.94
C ALA A 97 8.92 -20.23 0.54
N ASN A 98 7.61 -20.25 0.34
CA ASN A 98 7.01 -20.56 -0.96
C ASN A 98 7.31 -19.46 -1.99
N LEU A 99 7.22 -18.19 -1.62
CA LEU A 99 7.61 -17.09 -2.51
C LEU A 99 9.11 -17.12 -2.81
N ARG A 100 9.95 -17.41 -1.82
CA ARG A 100 11.40 -17.58 -2.04
C ARG A 100 11.70 -18.69 -3.04
N LYS A 101 11.02 -19.84 -2.98
CA LYS A 101 11.18 -20.95 -3.95
C LYS A 101 10.84 -20.51 -5.39
N LEU A 102 9.89 -19.58 -5.53
CA LEU A 102 9.49 -19.05 -6.83
C LEU A 102 10.54 -18.10 -7.43
N ILE A 103 11.25 -17.35 -6.59
CA ILE A 103 12.19 -16.30 -7.01
C ILE A 103 13.62 -16.82 -7.16
N SER A 104 14.10 -17.67 -6.23
CA SER A 104 15.49 -18.13 -6.16
C SER A 104 16.03 -18.75 -7.45
N PRO A 105 15.26 -19.50 -8.26
CA PRO A 105 15.75 -20.04 -9.55
C PRO A 105 16.16 -18.95 -10.54
N HIS A 106 15.65 -17.73 -10.39
CA HIS A 106 15.92 -16.59 -11.25
C HIS A 106 17.00 -15.64 -10.71
N ALA A 107 17.52 -15.94 -9.50
CA ALA A 107 18.59 -15.22 -8.85
C ALA A 107 19.47 -16.20 -8.04
N PRO A 108 20.12 -17.18 -8.69
CA PRO A 108 20.75 -18.34 -8.02
C PRO A 108 21.98 -17.95 -7.17
N ARG A 109 22.52 -16.73 -7.36
CA ARG A 109 23.69 -16.22 -6.63
C ARG A 109 23.29 -15.26 -5.52
N ALA A 110 22.05 -14.75 -5.55
CA ALA A 110 21.59 -13.72 -4.65
C ALA A 110 21.18 -14.29 -3.28
N ASN A 111 21.41 -13.50 -2.24
CA ASN A 111 20.65 -13.64 -1.01
C ASN A 111 19.24 -13.08 -1.27
N VAL A 112 18.21 -13.92 -1.09
CA VAL A 112 16.80 -13.52 -1.31
C VAL A 112 16.14 -13.29 0.04
N GLU A 113 15.77 -12.06 0.31
CA GLU A 113 15.03 -11.65 1.51
C GLU A 113 13.57 -11.34 1.16
N ILE A 114 12.65 -12.01 1.87
CA ILE A 114 11.21 -11.79 1.72
C ILE A 114 10.73 -11.05 2.97
N VAL A 115 10.09 -9.92 2.77
CA VAL A 115 9.51 -9.10 3.83
C VAL A 115 8.05 -8.80 3.52
N HIS A 116 7.29 -8.42 4.54
CA HIS A 116 5.95 -7.88 4.33
C HIS A 116 6.03 -6.55 3.52
N ASP A 117 5.06 -6.29 2.64
CA ASP A 117 5.05 -5.10 1.76
C ASP A 117 5.11 -3.78 2.54
N THR A 118 4.55 -3.73 3.75
CA THR A 118 4.63 -2.59 4.67
C THR A 118 6.06 -2.24 5.08
N ARG A 119 6.97 -3.22 5.16
CA ARG A 119 8.39 -2.95 5.43
C ARG A 119 9.06 -2.22 4.27
N LEU A 120 8.64 -2.49 3.03
CA LEU A 120 9.10 -1.70 1.88
C LEU A 120 8.60 -0.25 1.98
N ILE A 121 7.38 -0.04 2.44
CA ILE A 121 6.79 1.30 2.60
C ILE A 121 7.61 2.13 3.61
N LEU A 122 7.89 1.57 4.80
CA LEU A 122 8.71 2.25 5.81
C LEU A 122 10.13 2.52 5.28
N ALA A 123 10.74 1.50 4.68
CA ALA A 123 12.07 1.61 4.11
C ALA A 123 12.15 2.64 2.97
N ALA A 124 11.13 2.72 2.11
CA ALA A 124 11.05 3.73 1.05
C ALA A 124 10.89 5.16 1.59
N ALA A 125 10.32 5.30 2.80
CA ALA A 125 10.29 6.55 3.54
C ALA A 125 11.58 6.83 4.34
N GLY A 126 12.59 5.97 4.25
CA GLY A 126 13.83 6.08 5.00
C GLY A 126 13.69 5.82 6.50
N GLN A 127 12.72 4.98 6.89
CA GLN A 127 12.41 4.67 8.28
C GLN A 127 12.72 3.20 8.59
N ASP A 128 13.47 2.97 9.66
CA ASP A 128 13.76 1.62 10.20
C ASP A 128 12.66 1.18 11.17
N ALA A 129 12.02 2.12 11.85
CA ALA A 129 10.90 1.91 12.77
C ALA A 129 9.76 2.90 12.47
N GLY A 130 8.52 2.49 12.75
CA GLY A 130 7.32 3.31 12.51
C GLY A 130 6.10 2.47 12.18
N ILE A 131 5.08 3.13 11.66
CA ILE A 131 3.80 2.53 11.30
C ILE A 131 3.53 2.79 9.82
N ALA A 132 3.33 1.73 9.05
CA ALA A 132 2.90 1.80 7.67
C ALA A 132 1.40 1.51 7.57
N VAL A 133 0.69 2.36 6.84
CA VAL A 133 -0.74 2.21 6.51
C VAL A 133 -0.84 1.94 5.01
N ILE A 134 -1.46 0.84 4.64
CA ILE A 134 -1.83 0.56 3.25
C ILE A 134 -3.30 0.88 3.08
N ALA A 135 -3.62 1.77 2.15
CA ALA A 135 -4.97 2.03 1.67
C ALA A 135 -4.99 1.96 0.15
N GLY A 136 -5.35 0.82 -0.37
CA GLY A 136 -5.43 0.49 -1.81
C GLY A 136 -6.69 -0.29 -2.13
N THR A 137 -6.61 -1.37 -2.90
CA THR A 137 -7.72 -2.31 -3.12
C THR A 137 -8.22 -2.91 -1.80
N GLY A 138 -7.32 -3.28 -0.90
CA GLY A 138 -7.56 -3.61 0.50
C GLY A 138 -6.89 -2.61 1.42
N SER A 139 -6.95 -2.84 2.75
CA SER A 139 -6.27 -2.03 3.76
C SER A 139 -5.62 -2.89 4.82
N ALA A 140 -4.49 -2.42 5.34
CA ALA A 140 -3.78 -3.02 6.47
C ALA A 140 -2.90 -1.96 7.14
N VAL A 141 -2.66 -2.12 8.42
CA VAL A 141 -1.71 -1.33 9.18
C VAL A 141 -0.70 -2.26 9.82
N TRP A 142 0.57 -1.93 9.68
CA TRP A 142 1.69 -2.68 10.24
C TRP A 142 2.70 -1.73 10.84
N GLY A 143 3.28 -2.10 11.96
CA GLY A 143 4.35 -1.34 12.58
C GLY A 143 5.52 -2.22 12.97
N THR A 144 6.69 -1.60 13.07
CA THR A 144 7.87 -2.17 13.69
C THR A 144 8.52 -1.14 14.61
N ASN A 145 9.00 -1.55 15.77
CA ASN A 145 9.72 -0.68 16.71
C ASN A 145 11.26 -0.84 16.55
N GLU A 146 12.03 -0.04 17.28
CA GLU A 146 13.49 -0.09 17.24
C GLU A 146 14.08 -1.42 17.76
N ALA A 147 13.33 -2.18 18.55
CA ALA A 147 13.72 -3.51 19.01
C ALA A 147 13.45 -4.60 17.94
N GLY A 148 12.77 -4.28 16.84
CA GLY A 148 12.39 -5.20 15.80
C GLY A 148 11.10 -5.97 16.08
N ASP A 149 10.36 -5.60 17.15
CA ASP A 149 9.04 -6.17 17.39
C ASP A 149 8.06 -5.65 16.34
N GLU A 150 7.15 -6.51 15.91
CA GLU A 150 6.16 -6.19 14.87
C GLU A 150 4.73 -6.35 15.40
N ALA A 151 3.83 -5.51 14.90
CA ALA A 151 2.41 -5.62 15.15
C ALA A 151 1.61 -5.27 13.90
N ARG A 152 0.48 -5.95 13.74
CA ARG A 152 -0.48 -5.72 12.65
C ARG A 152 -1.86 -5.43 13.20
N SER A 153 -2.59 -4.57 12.49
CA SER A 153 -4.03 -4.40 12.63
C SER A 153 -4.68 -4.33 11.24
N GLY A 154 -5.83 -4.95 11.07
CA GLY A 154 -6.46 -5.10 9.75
C GLY A 154 -5.74 -6.09 8.83
N GLY A 155 -6.00 -5.98 7.53
CA GLY A 155 -5.45 -6.91 6.53
C GLY A 155 -6.06 -8.32 6.59
N TRP A 156 -7.29 -8.44 7.09
CA TRP A 156 -8.01 -9.72 7.20
C TRP A 156 -8.77 -10.10 5.92
N GLY A 157 -8.58 -9.31 4.87
CA GLY A 157 -9.27 -9.48 3.60
C GLY A 157 -10.68 -8.88 3.62
N PHE A 158 -11.25 -8.75 2.43
CA PHE A 158 -12.46 -7.97 2.18
C PHE A 158 -13.75 -8.52 2.84
N LEU A 159 -13.76 -9.79 3.23
CA LEU A 159 -14.90 -10.41 3.93
C LEU A 159 -14.88 -10.11 5.43
N LEU A 160 -13.71 -9.96 6.03
CA LEU A 160 -13.52 -9.87 7.49
C LEU A 160 -12.92 -8.53 7.94
N GLY A 161 -12.56 -7.65 7.00
CA GLY A 161 -11.87 -6.41 7.26
C GLY A 161 -11.81 -5.51 6.02
N ASP A 162 -10.63 -4.96 5.76
CA ASP A 162 -10.35 -4.02 4.68
C ASP A 162 -11.14 -2.69 4.80
N GLU A 163 -11.52 -2.27 6.02
CA GLU A 163 -12.16 -0.98 6.28
C GLU A 163 -11.26 0.18 5.83
N GLY A 164 -11.84 1.17 5.16
CA GLY A 164 -11.11 2.31 4.59
C GLY A 164 -10.35 2.00 3.30
N SER A 165 -10.51 0.79 2.73
CA SER A 165 -9.97 0.41 1.42
C SER A 165 -10.89 0.79 0.27
N GLY A 166 -10.38 0.66 -0.97
CA GLY A 166 -11.18 0.83 -2.18
C GLY A 166 -12.37 -0.12 -2.25
N TYR A 167 -12.17 -1.39 -1.87
CA TYR A 167 -13.27 -2.34 -1.75
C TYR A 167 -14.35 -1.85 -0.78
N TRP A 168 -13.94 -1.39 0.41
CA TRP A 168 -14.85 -0.90 1.42
C TRP A 168 -15.63 0.33 0.92
N PHE A 169 -14.97 1.32 0.32
CA PHE A 169 -15.63 2.48 -0.25
C PHE A 169 -16.62 2.12 -1.36
N GLY A 170 -16.24 1.21 -2.28
CA GLY A 170 -17.14 0.71 -3.32
C GLY A 170 -18.38 0.02 -2.73
N ARG A 171 -18.18 -0.80 -1.70
CA ARG A 171 -19.27 -1.46 -0.98
C ARG A 171 -20.20 -0.46 -0.29
N GLU A 172 -19.65 0.54 0.37
CA GLU A 172 -20.47 1.57 1.04
C GLU A 172 -21.25 2.43 0.03
N ALA A 173 -20.70 2.69 -1.17
CA ALA A 173 -21.44 3.35 -2.24
C ALA A 173 -22.66 2.53 -2.68
N VAL A 174 -22.49 1.21 -2.89
CA VAL A 174 -23.61 0.30 -3.24
C VAL A 174 -24.64 0.25 -2.12
N ARG A 175 -24.21 0.08 -0.88
CA ARG A 175 -25.11 0.03 0.30
C ARG A 175 -25.89 1.35 0.47
N HIS A 176 -25.24 2.48 0.27
CA HIS A 176 -25.88 3.78 0.29
C HIS A 176 -26.98 3.87 -0.78
N SER A 177 -26.67 3.53 -2.04
CA SER A 177 -27.60 3.60 -3.16
C SER A 177 -28.83 2.70 -2.95
N LEU A 178 -28.63 1.48 -2.46
CA LEU A 178 -29.75 0.58 -2.15
C LEU A 178 -30.57 1.07 -0.96
N ARG A 179 -29.94 1.72 0.04
CA ARG A 179 -30.67 2.33 1.15
C ARG A 179 -31.57 3.48 0.68
N GLN A 180 -31.05 4.36 -0.21
CA GLN A 180 -31.84 5.44 -0.81
C GLN A 180 -33.06 4.87 -1.55
N PHE A 181 -32.85 3.83 -2.35
CA PHE A 181 -33.92 3.14 -3.06
C PHE A 181 -34.97 2.54 -2.10
N ASN A 182 -34.56 1.86 -1.03
CA ASN A 182 -35.47 1.29 -0.02
C ASN A 182 -36.33 2.36 0.69
N LEU A 183 -35.82 3.59 0.79
CA LEU A 183 -36.55 4.74 1.36
C LEU A 183 -37.47 5.43 0.34
N GLY A 184 -37.53 4.95 -0.90
CA GLY A 184 -38.30 5.57 -1.98
C GLY A 184 -37.78 6.95 -2.41
N LEU A 185 -36.51 7.24 -2.14
CA LEU A 185 -35.89 8.49 -2.50
C LEU A 185 -35.35 8.45 -3.92
N ALA A 186 -35.35 9.60 -4.61
CA ALA A 186 -34.71 9.72 -5.90
C ALA A 186 -33.19 9.51 -5.77
N PRO A 187 -32.52 8.94 -6.80
CA PRO A 187 -31.07 8.79 -6.81
C PRO A 187 -30.36 10.13 -6.58
N ASP A 188 -29.55 10.20 -5.54
CA ASP A 188 -28.68 11.32 -5.24
C ASP A 188 -27.42 11.31 -6.10
N GLU A 189 -26.49 12.24 -5.86
CA GLU A 189 -25.27 12.39 -6.66
C GLU A 189 -24.40 11.10 -6.63
N LEU A 190 -24.19 10.53 -5.45
CA LEU A 190 -23.40 9.30 -5.31
C LEU A 190 -24.05 8.13 -6.07
N THR A 191 -25.37 7.98 -5.95
CA THR A 191 -26.13 6.94 -6.63
C THR A 191 -26.07 7.10 -8.15
N ARG A 192 -26.23 8.34 -8.66
CA ARG A 192 -26.14 8.62 -10.11
C ARG A 192 -24.77 8.31 -10.67
N LEU A 193 -23.71 8.73 -10.00
CA LEU A 193 -22.32 8.42 -10.40
C LEU A 193 -22.06 6.92 -10.42
N LEU A 194 -22.50 6.20 -9.37
CA LEU A 194 -22.33 4.74 -9.29
C LEU A 194 -23.07 4.02 -10.42
N LEU A 195 -24.32 4.39 -10.69
CA LEU A 195 -25.11 3.79 -11.77
C LEU A 195 -24.46 4.06 -13.13
N SER A 196 -24.03 5.30 -13.37
CA SER A 196 -23.33 5.68 -14.60
C SER A 196 -22.03 4.90 -14.80
N ASP A 197 -21.20 4.76 -13.75
CA ASP A 197 -19.94 4.03 -13.79
C ASP A 197 -20.14 2.52 -14.02
N CYS A 198 -21.27 1.98 -13.59
CA CYS A 198 -21.66 0.58 -13.80
C CYS A 198 -22.45 0.35 -15.13
N GLY A 199 -22.84 1.40 -15.83
CA GLY A 199 -23.70 1.29 -17.02
C GLY A 199 -25.11 0.80 -16.69
N LEU A 200 -25.69 1.26 -15.56
CA LEU A 200 -26.99 0.85 -15.05
C LEU A 200 -27.96 2.04 -15.01
N ASP A 201 -29.25 1.74 -15.19
CA ASP A 201 -30.30 2.76 -15.19
C ASP A 201 -31.03 2.87 -13.84
N HIS A 202 -31.08 1.79 -13.08
CA HIS A 202 -31.87 1.70 -11.84
C HIS A 202 -31.09 1.05 -10.70
N PRO A 203 -31.25 1.54 -9.42
CA PRO A 203 -30.55 1.01 -8.26
C PRO A 203 -30.78 -0.50 -8.00
N GLU A 204 -31.95 -1.04 -8.34
CA GLU A 204 -32.24 -2.47 -8.20
C GLU A 204 -31.28 -3.35 -9.00
N GLN A 205 -30.77 -2.87 -10.13
CA GLN A 205 -29.84 -3.59 -10.97
C GLN A 205 -28.45 -3.78 -10.31
N LEU A 206 -28.13 -2.96 -9.32
CA LEU A 206 -26.88 -3.10 -8.52
C LEU A 206 -26.79 -4.48 -7.87
N ILE A 207 -27.92 -5.08 -7.48
CA ILE A 207 -27.97 -6.39 -6.80
C ILE A 207 -27.36 -7.45 -7.72
N SER A 208 -27.96 -7.68 -8.88
CA SER A 208 -27.48 -8.70 -9.82
C SER A 208 -26.08 -8.37 -10.35
N HIS A 209 -25.83 -7.09 -10.63
CA HIS A 209 -24.56 -6.59 -11.15
C HIS A 209 -23.39 -6.93 -10.22
N PHE A 210 -23.50 -6.62 -8.94
CA PHE A 210 -22.44 -6.85 -7.97
C PHE A 210 -22.37 -8.29 -7.46
N HIS A 211 -23.46 -9.05 -7.49
CA HIS A 211 -23.43 -10.48 -7.21
C HIS A 211 -22.79 -11.29 -8.34
N THR A 212 -22.82 -10.82 -9.58
CA THR A 212 -22.18 -11.47 -10.72
C THR A 212 -20.69 -11.11 -10.82
N ASN A 213 -20.33 -9.89 -10.44
CA ASN A 213 -18.95 -9.39 -10.47
C ASN A 213 -18.31 -9.57 -9.09
N HIS A 214 -17.73 -10.72 -8.83
CA HIS A 214 -17.14 -11.07 -7.52
C HIS A 214 -15.73 -10.57 -7.33
N ASP A 215 -15.07 -10.02 -8.35
CA ASP A 215 -13.71 -9.55 -8.28
C ASP A 215 -13.61 -8.35 -7.32
N ARG A 216 -12.87 -8.53 -6.23
CA ARG A 216 -12.55 -7.51 -5.24
C ARG A 216 -12.02 -6.22 -5.87
N ARG A 217 -11.29 -6.33 -6.97
CA ARG A 217 -10.73 -5.24 -7.74
C ARG A 217 -11.80 -4.42 -8.42
N TYR A 218 -12.80 -5.09 -8.99
CA TYR A 218 -13.95 -4.45 -9.61
C TYR A 218 -14.68 -3.56 -8.60
N TRP A 219 -14.95 -4.08 -7.40
CA TRP A 219 -15.55 -3.31 -6.32
C TRP A 219 -14.67 -2.11 -5.92
N ALA A 220 -13.37 -2.32 -5.77
CA ALA A 220 -12.44 -1.28 -5.34
C ALA A 220 -12.34 -0.12 -6.33
N GLN A 221 -12.49 -0.38 -7.62
CA GLN A 221 -12.51 0.67 -8.64
C GLN A 221 -13.68 1.64 -8.45
N ARG A 222 -14.81 1.19 -7.91
CA ARG A 222 -16.00 2.03 -7.61
C ARG A 222 -15.78 2.97 -6.43
N SER A 223 -14.67 2.86 -5.74
CA SER A 223 -14.31 3.86 -4.72
C SER A 223 -14.22 5.27 -5.28
N SER A 224 -13.81 5.44 -6.54
CA SER A 224 -13.67 6.74 -7.20
C SER A 224 -14.96 7.57 -7.14
N VAL A 225 -16.12 6.95 -7.31
CA VAL A 225 -17.41 7.67 -7.30
C VAL A 225 -17.74 8.30 -5.94
N VAL A 226 -17.22 7.73 -4.84
CA VAL A 226 -17.40 8.32 -3.49
C VAL A 226 -16.61 9.61 -3.36
N PHE A 227 -15.37 9.62 -3.84
CA PHE A 227 -14.50 10.80 -3.78
C PHE A 227 -14.97 11.87 -4.76
N GLU A 228 -15.45 11.48 -5.95
CA GLU A 228 -16.03 12.38 -6.94
C GLU A 228 -17.31 13.06 -6.41
N ALA A 229 -18.25 12.27 -5.87
CA ALA A 229 -19.46 12.83 -5.25
C ALA A 229 -19.12 13.80 -4.10
N ALA A 230 -18.14 13.47 -3.28
CA ALA A 230 -17.67 14.36 -2.21
C ALA A 230 -17.09 15.66 -2.79
N ALA A 231 -16.31 15.59 -3.87
CA ALA A 231 -15.79 16.79 -4.55
C ALA A 231 -16.91 17.69 -5.11
N HIS A 232 -18.06 17.11 -5.46
CA HIS A 232 -19.28 17.85 -5.85
C HIS A 232 -20.10 18.33 -4.64
N GLY A 233 -19.60 18.13 -3.41
CA GLY A 233 -20.26 18.60 -2.18
C GLY A 233 -21.31 17.63 -1.60
N HIS A 234 -21.33 16.37 -2.04
CA HIS A 234 -22.28 15.38 -1.51
C HIS A 234 -21.96 15.02 -0.04
N VAL A 235 -22.85 15.41 0.87
CA VAL A 235 -22.63 15.35 2.32
C VAL A 235 -22.39 13.94 2.84
N LEU A 236 -23.13 12.96 2.32
CA LEU A 236 -22.99 11.55 2.77
C LEU A 236 -21.70 10.89 2.24
N SER A 237 -21.21 11.29 1.07
CA SER A 237 -19.88 10.86 0.60
C SER A 237 -18.77 11.38 1.52
N HIS A 238 -18.85 12.62 1.99
CA HIS A 238 -17.93 13.12 3.01
C HIS A 238 -18.03 12.33 4.32
N ALA A 239 -19.23 11.89 4.72
CA ALA A 239 -19.40 11.05 5.92
C ALA A 239 -18.73 9.68 5.73
N ILE A 240 -18.91 9.03 4.58
CA ILE A 240 -18.26 7.76 4.23
C ILE A 240 -16.72 7.92 4.25
N ILE A 241 -16.19 9.01 3.69
CA ILE A 241 -14.74 9.26 3.70
C ILE A 241 -14.23 9.44 5.14
N ARG A 242 -14.94 10.18 5.99
CA ARG A 242 -14.57 10.34 7.41
C ARG A 242 -14.57 9.01 8.16
N GLU A 243 -15.57 8.17 7.92
CA GLU A 243 -15.66 6.83 8.51
C GLU A 243 -14.50 5.93 8.07
N GLY A 244 -14.16 5.91 6.77
CA GLY A 244 -12.99 5.21 6.27
C GLY A 244 -11.69 5.71 6.89
N GLY A 245 -11.53 7.02 7.05
CA GLY A 245 -10.38 7.63 7.73
C GLY A 245 -10.30 7.24 9.22
N TRP A 246 -11.45 7.18 9.90
CA TRP A 246 -11.53 6.73 11.28
C TRP A 246 -11.11 5.26 11.44
N HIS A 247 -11.57 4.37 10.58
CA HIS A 247 -11.18 2.96 10.61
C HIS A 247 -9.67 2.78 10.46
N LEU A 248 -9.05 3.50 9.52
CA LEU A 248 -7.59 3.46 9.34
C LEU A 248 -6.87 4.03 10.58
N ALA A 249 -7.37 5.12 11.18
CA ALA A 249 -6.80 5.70 12.38
C ALA A 249 -6.89 4.75 13.59
N ASP A 250 -8.02 4.08 13.78
CA ASP A 250 -8.20 3.08 14.83
C ASP A 250 -7.20 1.94 14.72
N GLN A 251 -6.96 1.45 13.50
CA GLN A 251 -5.94 0.43 13.25
C GLN A 251 -4.52 0.95 13.56
N VAL A 252 -4.21 2.21 13.23
CA VAL A 252 -2.93 2.84 13.59
C VAL A 252 -2.76 2.90 15.10
N LEU A 253 -3.80 3.30 15.83
CA LEU A 253 -3.81 3.35 17.30
C LEU A 253 -3.55 1.98 17.93
N GLN A 254 -4.19 0.93 17.42
CA GLN A 254 -3.98 -0.44 17.89
C GLN A 254 -2.52 -0.88 17.72
N VAL A 255 -1.89 -0.57 16.59
CA VAL A 255 -0.48 -0.88 16.34
C VAL A 255 0.43 -0.02 17.22
N ALA A 256 0.16 1.28 17.32
CA ALA A 256 0.92 2.22 18.14
C ALA A 256 0.93 1.79 19.61
N GLN A 257 -0.21 1.40 20.16
CA GLN A 257 -0.34 0.91 21.54
C GLN A 257 0.42 -0.39 21.77
N ARG A 258 0.32 -1.36 20.86
CA ARG A 258 0.99 -2.66 20.98
C ARG A 258 2.51 -2.55 20.97
N LEU A 259 3.06 -1.59 20.23
CA LEU A 259 4.51 -1.41 20.04
C LEU A 259 5.08 -0.26 20.86
N ALA A 260 4.24 0.45 21.65
CA ALA A 260 4.61 1.68 22.34
C ALA A 260 5.24 2.73 21.39
N LEU A 261 4.70 2.84 20.16
CA LEU A 261 5.16 3.76 19.13
C LEU A 261 4.33 5.05 19.13
N VAL A 262 5.01 6.17 18.88
CA VAL A 262 4.38 7.47 18.60
C VAL A 262 4.57 7.92 17.14
N GLY A 263 5.00 7.04 16.27
CA GLY A 263 5.24 7.29 14.84
C GLY A 263 6.70 7.04 14.46
N PRO A 264 7.13 7.40 13.23
CA PRO A 264 6.35 8.05 12.17
C PRO A 264 5.22 7.16 11.60
N VAL A 265 4.21 7.79 10.98
CA VAL A 265 3.14 7.09 10.25
C VAL A 265 3.30 7.38 8.76
N VAL A 266 3.49 6.33 7.96
CA VAL A 266 3.68 6.41 6.50
C VAL A 266 2.50 5.77 5.79
N LEU A 267 1.94 6.45 4.80
CA LEU A 267 0.74 6.03 4.11
C LEU A 267 1.08 5.62 2.67
N GLY A 268 0.83 4.35 2.35
CA GLY A 268 1.00 3.75 1.03
C GLY A 268 -0.33 3.29 0.43
N GLY A 269 -0.24 2.72 -0.77
CA GLY A 269 -1.40 2.28 -1.54
C GLY A 269 -2.07 3.41 -2.32
N GLY A 270 -2.79 3.05 -3.39
CA GLY A 270 -3.33 4.04 -4.34
C GLY A 270 -4.25 5.08 -3.72
N LEU A 271 -5.15 4.69 -2.82
CA LEU A 271 -6.01 5.65 -2.11
C LEU A 271 -5.21 6.50 -1.13
N GLY A 272 -4.30 5.86 -0.38
CA GLY A 272 -3.48 6.55 0.60
C GLY A 272 -2.60 7.65 0.00
N VAL A 273 -2.13 7.44 -1.22
CA VAL A 273 -1.26 8.40 -1.91
C VAL A 273 -2.05 9.45 -2.70
N HIS A 274 -3.17 9.03 -3.35
CA HIS A 274 -3.85 9.88 -4.34
C HIS A 274 -5.18 10.47 -3.89
N GLN A 275 -5.65 10.20 -2.65
CA GLN A 275 -6.93 10.71 -2.15
C GLN A 275 -6.73 11.66 -0.95
N PRO A 276 -6.49 12.97 -1.18
CA PRO A 276 -6.25 13.94 -0.10
C PRO A 276 -7.36 14.00 0.94
N ALA A 277 -8.62 13.77 0.51
CA ALA A 277 -9.77 13.77 1.41
C ALA A 277 -9.69 12.63 2.44
N LEU A 278 -9.23 11.43 2.04
CA LEU A 278 -9.00 10.31 2.95
C LEU A 278 -7.82 10.59 3.90
N VAL A 279 -6.72 11.13 3.36
CA VAL A 279 -5.54 11.51 4.15
C VAL A 279 -5.93 12.56 5.20
N GLY A 280 -6.73 13.56 4.82
CA GLY A 280 -7.24 14.57 5.75
C GLY A 280 -8.13 13.99 6.84
N ALA A 281 -9.03 13.06 6.49
CA ALA A 281 -9.90 12.38 7.44
C ALA A 281 -9.11 11.51 8.44
N LEU A 282 -8.16 10.71 7.95
CA LEU A 282 -7.24 9.94 8.78
C LEU A 282 -6.47 10.84 9.75
N ASN A 283 -5.85 11.91 9.24
CA ASN A 283 -5.03 12.81 10.04
C ASN A 283 -5.81 13.59 11.09
N ALA A 284 -7.08 13.93 10.81
CA ALA A 284 -7.95 14.56 11.80
C ALA A 284 -8.19 13.67 13.03
N HIS A 285 -8.34 12.35 12.81
CA HIS A 285 -8.49 11.38 13.92
C HIS A 285 -7.17 11.15 14.64
N LEU A 286 -6.05 10.97 13.92
CA LEU A 286 -4.74 10.79 14.56
C LEU A 286 -4.36 11.98 15.45
N ALA A 287 -4.64 13.20 15.00
CA ALA A 287 -4.40 14.41 15.79
C ALA A 287 -5.23 14.45 17.10
N GLY A 288 -6.48 13.96 17.06
CA GLY A 288 -7.33 13.82 18.26
C GLY A 288 -6.76 12.89 19.31
N GLU A 289 -5.96 11.91 18.89
CA GLU A 289 -5.31 10.91 19.74
C GLU A 289 -3.83 11.24 20.06
N GLY A 290 -3.36 12.42 19.64
CA GLY A 290 -1.99 12.88 19.90
C GLY A 290 -0.91 12.19 19.07
N LEU A 291 -1.28 11.49 17.99
CA LEU A 291 -0.33 10.89 17.05
C LEU A 291 0.04 11.88 15.93
N PRO A 292 1.25 11.74 15.35
CA PRO A 292 1.66 12.57 14.23
C PRO A 292 0.83 12.27 12.98
N ALA A 293 0.75 13.25 12.09
CA ALA A 293 0.07 13.08 10.82
C ALA A 293 0.72 11.98 9.97
N ALA A 294 -0.11 11.10 9.41
CA ALA A 294 0.30 10.15 8.39
C ALA A 294 0.75 10.90 7.14
N LYS A 295 1.91 10.54 6.61
CA LYS A 295 2.50 11.16 5.42
C LYS A 295 2.38 10.20 4.24
N PRO A 296 1.75 10.61 3.12
CA PRO A 296 1.79 9.84 1.90
C PRO A 296 3.21 9.56 1.46
N LEU A 297 3.48 8.32 1.05
CA LEU A 297 4.78 7.92 0.52
C LEU A 297 5.06 8.69 -0.79
N ALA A 298 6.21 9.33 -0.87
CA ALA A 298 6.58 10.18 -2.00
C ALA A 298 7.21 9.41 -3.18
N VAL A 299 7.61 8.15 -2.96
CA VAL A 299 8.25 7.29 -3.96
C VAL A 299 7.57 5.93 -3.99
N GLU A 300 7.75 5.15 -5.05
CA GLU A 300 7.19 3.80 -5.11
C GLU A 300 7.82 2.89 -4.03
N PRO A 301 7.04 2.01 -3.37
CA PRO A 301 7.52 1.15 -2.27
C PRO A 301 8.74 0.30 -2.64
N VAL A 302 8.85 -0.13 -3.90
CA VAL A 302 9.98 -0.94 -4.40
C VAL A 302 11.35 -0.32 -4.13
N PHE A 303 11.44 1.03 -4.05
CA PHE A 303 12.68 1.72 -3.71
C PHE A 303 13.10 1.52 -2.25
N GLY A 304 12.23 1.02 -1.39
CA GLY A 304 12.57 0.58 -0.04
C GLY A 304 13.59 -0.55 -0.02
N ALA A 305 13.70 -1.35 -1.08
CA ALA A 305 14.73 -2.37 -1.23
C ALA A 305 16.15 -1.78 -1.13
N VAL A 306 16.35 -0.55 -1.57
CA VAL A 306 17.64 0.16 -1.47
C VAL A 306 18.01 0.43 -0.01
N HIS A 307 17.03 0.91 0.76
CA HIS A 307 17.20 1.19 2.19
C HIS A 307 17.46 -0.11 2.96
N LEU A 308 16.69 -1.17 2.69
CA LEU A 308 16.86 -2.48 3.31
C LEU A 308 18.23 -3.09 3.03
N ALA A 309 18.76 -2.87 1.83
CA ALA A 309 20.13 -3.28 1.49
C ALA A 309 21.22 -2.46 2.17
N GLY A 310 20.88 -1.47 2.98
CA GLY A 310 21.83 -0.52 3.57
C GLY A 310 22.54 0.37 2.54
N ALA A 311 21.97 0.45 1.32
CA ALA A 311 22.49 1.30 0.25
C ALA A 311 21.68 2.61 0.18
N TYR A 312 22.35 3.68 -0.21
CA TYR A 312 21.68 4.96 -0.48
C TYR A 312 21.70 5.21 -1.99
N LEU A 313 20.57 5.63 -2.55
CA LEU A 313 20.52 6.08 -3.93
C LEU A 313 21.45 7.30 -4.10
N ALA A 314 22.26 7.28 -5.14
CA ALA A 314 23.06 8.44 -5.49
C ALA A 314 22.15 9.63 -5.80
N ALA A 315 22.51 10.83 -5.34
CA ALA A 315 21.72 12.03 -5.56
C ALA A 315 21.45 12.25 -7.05
N GLY A 316 20.19 12.41 -7.43
CA GLY A 316 19.75 12.63 -8.82
C GLY A 316 19.26 11.38 -9.57
N THR A 317 19.21 10.20 -8.94
CA THR A 317 18.73 8.95 -9.58
C THR A 317 17.32 8.53 -9.13
N GLY A 318 16.64 9.36 -8.34
CA GLY A 318 15.22 9.15 -8.04
C GLY A 318 14.38 9.24 -9.32
N PRO A 319 13.28 8.47 -9.44
CA PRO A 319 12.38 8.61 -10.58
C PRO A 319 11.93 10.06 -10.66
N ALA A 320 12.00 10.64 -11.85
CA ALA A 320 11.27 11.86 -12.13
C ALA A 320 9.81 11.58 -11.71
N ALA A 321 9.23 12.46 -10.90
CA ALA A 321 7.83 12.37 -10.53
C ALA A 321 7.05 12.21 -11.83
N GLY A 322 6.47 11.03 -12.03
CA GLY A 322 5.69 10.73 -13.23
C GLY A 322 4.60 11.78 -13.35
N GLY A 323 4.67 12.59 -14.39
CA GLY A 323 3.57 13.45 -14.81
C GLY A 323 2.39 12.57 -15.26
N PRO A 324 1.21 13.21 -15.44
CA PRO A 324 -0.12 12.65 -15.34
C PRO A 324 -0.41 11.47 -16.24
#